data_adfe1d6ac015a98d9ae363b67e0d060c
#
_entry.id   adfe1d6ac015a98d9ae363b67e0d060c
#
_cell.length_a   1.000
_cell.length_b   1.000
_cell.length_c   1.000
_cell.angle_alpha   90.00
_cell.angle_beta   90.00
_cell.angle_gamma   90.00
#
_symmetry.space_group_name_H-M   'P 1'
#
loop_
_entity.id
_entity.type
_entity.pdbx_description
1 polymer ?
#
loop_
_entity_poly.entity_id
_entity_poly.type
_entity_poly.pdbx_seq_one_letter_code
_entity_poly.pdbx_strand_id
1 'polypeptide(L)' 'MFNNKSILITGGTGSFGNEFVKKIIKKYKKIKKLIIFSRDELKQHEMSKIFSEEKYKFIRYFLGDIRD' A
#
# COMPACT_ATOMS: atom_id res chain seq x y z
N MET A 1 -17.11 2.21 -1.87
CA MET A 1 -16.51 3.13 -2.85
C MET A 1 -15.25 2.56 -3.50
N PHE A 2 -14.35 1.96 -2.71
CA PHE A 2 -13.10 1.43 -3.26
C PHE A 2 -13.15 -0.05 -3.66
N ASN A 3 -14.30 -0.70 -3.53
CA ASN A 3 -14.42 -2.09 -3.95
C ASN A 3 -14.28 -2.19 -5.46
N ASN A 4 -13.51 -3.18 -5.91
CA ASN A 4 -13.23 -3.43 -7.33
C ASN A 4 -12.46 -2.28 -7.99
N LYS A 5 -11.81 -1.43 -7.20
CA LYS A 5 -11.03 -0.31 -7.70
C LYS A 5 -9.55 -0.52 -7.43
N SER A 6 -8.72 0.13 -8.22
CA SER A 6 -7.29 0.16 -7.98
C SER A 6 -6.96 1.48 -7.29
N ILE A 7 -6.16 1.41 -6.23
CA ILE A 7 -5.81 2.58 -5.44
C ILE A 7 -4.30 2.76 -5.45
N LEU A 8 -3.85 3.98 -5.70
CA LEU A 8 -2.44 4.33 -5.64
C LEU A 8 -2.18 5.23 -4.44
N ILE A 9 -1.28 4.81 -3.58
CA ILE A 9 -0.87 5.60 -2.42
C ILE A 9 0.58 6.01 -2.60
N THR A 10 0.85 7.31 -2.56
CA THR A 10 2.21 7.82 -2.68
C THR A 10 2.71 8.27 -1.32
N GLY A 11 3.97 7.95 -1.01
CA GLY A 11 4.56 8.33 0.26
C GLY A 11 3.90 7.68 1.46
N GLY A 12 3.30 6.52 1.27
CA GLY A 12 2.46 5.92 2.28
C GLY A 12 3.12 4.92 3.23
N THR A 13 4.44 5.03 3.42
CA THR A 13 5.15 4.04 4.23
C THR A 13 5.47 4.46 5.65
N GLY A 14 5.05 5.66 6.08
CA GLY A 14 5.22 6.10 7.46
C GLY A 14 4.08 5.61 8.33
N SER A 15 4.04 6.12 9.57
CA SER A 15 3.00 5.74 10.52
C SER A 15 1.60 6.01 9.99
N PHE A 16 1.42 7.16 9.36
CA PHE A 16 0.12 7.52 8.79
C PHE A 16 -0.26 6.54 7.67
N GLY A 17 0.71 6.21 6.81
CA GLY A 17 0.46 5.30 5.72
C GLY A 17 0.07 3.90 6.18
N ASN A 18 0.74 3.41 7.24
CA ASN A 18 0.42 2.11 7.81
C ASN A 18 -1.02 2.08 8.30
N GLU A 19 -1.44 3.12 9.01
CA GLU A 19 -2.81 3.18 9.51
C GLU A 19 -3.82 3.27 8.38
N PHE A 20 -3.47 4.02 7.34
CA PHE A 20 -4.36 4.18 6.20
C PHE A 20 -4.56 2.86 5.45
N VAL A 21 -3.47 2.15 5.20
CA VAL A 21 -3.52 0.84 4.54
C VAL A 21 -4.34 -0.13 5.37
N LYS A 22 -4.12 -0.13 6.67
CA LYS A 22 -4.85 -1.01 7.58
C LYS A 22 -6.36 -0.76 7.50
N LYS A 23 -6.76 0.50 7.48
CA LYS A 23 -8.17 0.86 7.39
C LYS A 23 -8.77 0.46 6.03
N ILE A 24 -8.02 0.65 4.96
CA ILE A 24 -8.51 0.29 3.63
C ILE A 24 -8.73 -1.21 3.54
N ILE A 25 -7.77 -2.00 3.99
CA ILE A 25 -7.86 -3.44 3.95
C ILE A 25 -9.05 -3.94 4.76
N LYS A 26 -9.26 -3.33 5.91
CA LYS A 26 -10.34 -3.74 6.80
C LYS A 26 -11.72 -3.36 6.27
N LYS A 27 -11.82 -2.19 5.66
CA LYS A 27 -13.11 -1.66 5.23
C LYS A 27 -13.53 -2.14 3.84
N TYR A 28 -12.58 -2.26 2.93
CA TYR A 28 -12.87 -2.60 1.53
C TYR A 28 -12.30 -3.96 1.18
N LYS A 29 -13.13 -4.99 1.28
CA LYS A 29 -12.69 -6.38 1.09
C LYS A 29 -12.51 -6.76 -0.37
N LYS A 30 -13.03 -5.97 -1.28
CA LYS A 30 -13.00 -6.29 -2.71
C LYS A 30 -12.12 -5.34 -3.52
N ILE A 31 -11.08 -4.80 -2.89
CA ILE A 31 -10.13 -3.97 -3.61
C ILE A 31 -9.43 -4.82 -4.66
N LYS A 32 -9.37 -4.32 -5.88
CA LYS A 32 -8.73 -5.03 -6.97
C LYS A 32 -7.22 -4.95 -6.85
N LYS A 33 -6.69 -3.76 -6.56
CA LYS A 33 -5.26 -3.57 -6.46
C LYS A 33 -4.94 -2.37 -5.57
N LEU A 34 -3.98 -2.55 -4.69
CA LEU A 34 -3.50 -1.47 -3.84
C LEU A 34 -2.01 -1.29 -4.11
N ILE A 35 -1.66 -0.19 -4.72
CA ILE A 35 -0.29 0.09 -5.12
C ILE A 35 0.31 1.12 -4.17
N ILE A 36 1.43 0.76 -3.55
CA ILE A 36 2.12 1.65 -2.62
C ILE A 36 3.44 2.08 -3.26
N PHE A 37 3.55 3.39 -3.51
CA PHE A 37 4.70 3.98 -4.17
C PHE A 37 5.46 4.84 -3.19
N SER A 38 6.74 4.56 -2.98
CA SER A 38 7.54 5.23 -1.97
C SER A 38 8.98 5.41 -2.42
N ARG A 39 9.65 6.42 -1.86
CA ARG A 39 11.07 6.61 -2.10
C ARG A 39 11.91 5.98 -0.99
N ASP A 40 11.29 5.66 0.13
CA ASP A 40 12.01 5.13 1.29
C ASP A 40 11.97 3.62 1.30
N GLU A 41 13.07 3.02 0.83
CA GLU A 41 13.17 1.57 0.73
C GLU A 41 13.05 0.88 2.07
N LEU A 42 13.69 1.42 3.10
CA LEU A 42 13.67 0.80 4.42
C LEU A 42 12.26 0.77 5.01
N LYS A 43 11.58 1.90 4.96
CA LYS A 43 10.22 1.97 5.49
C LYS A 43 9.27 1.11 4.70
N GLN A 44 9.46 1.04 3.38
CA GLN A 44 8.62 0.18 2.55
C GLN A 44 8.85 -1.29 2.89
N HIS A 45 10.11 -1.66 3.14
CA HIS A 45 10.43 -3.01 3.54
C HIS A 45 9.77 -3.38 4.86
N GLU A 46 9.78 -2.45 5.83
CA GLU A 46 9.14 -2.69 7.10
C GLU A 46 7.63 -2.83 6.95
N MET A 47 7.03 -2.01 6.11
CA MET A 47 5.60 -2.12 5.85
C MET A 47 5.26 -3.46 5.19
N SER A 48 6.11 -3.94 4.29
CA SER A 48 5.86 -5.19 3.59
C SER A 48 5.92 -6.40 4.51
N LYS A 49 6.53 -6.27 5.69
CA LYS A 49 6.52 -7.34 6.67
C LYS A 49 5.15 -7.46 7.35
N ILE A 50 4.46 -6.35 7.47
CA ILE A 50 3.13 -6.31 8.07
C ILE A 50 2.06 -6.62 7.03
N PHE A 51 2.16 -5.97 5.88
CA PHE A 51 1.20 -6.13 4.79
C PHE A 51 1.92 -6.73 3.58
N SER A 52 2.24 -8.02 3.67
CA SER A 52 3.00 -8.68 2.63
C SER A 52 2.17 -8.97 1.38
N GLU A 53 2.85 -9.03 0.24
CA GLU A 53 2.19 -9.38 -1.01
C GLU A 53 1.69 -10.82 -1.00
N GLU A 54 2.30 -11.67 -0.19
CA GLU A 54 1.87 -13.06 -0.08
C GLU A 54 0.54 -13.15 0.67
N LYS A 55 0.42 -12.41 1.77
CA LYS A 55 -0.78 -12.44 2.58
C LYS A 55 -1.90 -11.62 1.97
N TYR A 56 -1.55 -10.49 1.40
CA TYR A 56 -2.51 -9.59 0.75
C TYR A 56 -2.19 -9.51 -0.73
N LYS A 57 -2.74 -10.39 -1.50
CA LYS A 57 -2.37 -10.57 -2.91
C LYS A 57 -2.67 -9.39 -3.81
N PHE A 58 -3.51 -8.48 -3.35
CA PHE A 58 -3.83 -7.28 -4.12
C PHE A 58 -2.85 -6.12 -3.89
N ILE A 59 -1.93 -6.28 -2.93
CA ILE A 59 -0.95 -5.21 -2.63
C ILE A 59 0.27 -5.34 -3.53
N ARG A 60 0.77 -4.19 -4.01
CA ARG A 60 2.01 -4.12 -4.78
C ARG A 60 2.83 -2.94 -4.29
N TYR A 61 4.12 -3.15 -4.15
CA TYR A 61 5.06 -2.13 -3.69
C TYR A 61 6.00 -1.71 -4.80
N PHE A 62 6.15 -0.40 -4.99
CA PHE A 62 7.06 0.15 -5.97
C PHE A 62 7.93 1.22 -5.35
N LEU A 63 9.21 1.25 -5.72
CA LEU A 63 10.13 2.28 -5.26
C LEU A 63 10.38 3.26 -6.39
N GLY A 64 10.48 4.55 -6.04
CA GLY A 64 10.79 5.56 -7.03
C GLY A 64 10.31 6.92 -6.62
N ASP A 65 10.59 7.90 -7.48
CA ASP A 65 10.17 9.28 -7.24
C ASP A 65 9.12 9.63 -8.30
N ILE A 66 7.92 9.87 -7.83
CA ILE A 66 6.79 10.11 -8.72
C ILE A 66 6.83 11.46 -9.42
N ARG A 67 7.74 12.35 -9.00
CA ARG A 67 7.82 13.68 -9.59
C ARG A 67 8.44 13.69 -10.99
N ASP A 68 9.10 12.64 -11.37
CA ASP A 68 9.66 12.53 -12.72
C ASP A 68 8.57 12.29 -13.79
#